data_9ec784af9ab30aee73956da6020971a8
#
_entry.id   9ec784af9ab30aee73956da6020971a8
#
_cell.length_a   1.000
_cell.length_b   1.000
_cell.length_c   1.000
_cell.angle_alpha   90.00
_cell.angle_beta   90.00
_cell.angle_gamma   90.00
#
_symmetry.space_group_name_H-M   'P 1'
#
loop_
_entity.id
_entity.type
_entity.pdbx_description
1 polymer ?
#
loop_
_entity_poly.entity_id
_entity_poly.type
_entity_poly.pdbx_seq_one_letter_code
_entity_poly.pdbx_strand_id
1 'polypeptide(L)'
;MKIYDYLLAGSFMLFLVLSGYANAAAQNKTGPSPAEQKLISRQIASIRDPQERNAVATQGTAWLMTTYLCQSAARRELVRLGSSSNRFFLQDDKPESQRVINASLIHGRGQYQKKKNPIEWVTFTWECHLDPNTGKVRKFDVKTKNPVRTFP
;
A
#
# COMPACT_ATOMS: atom_id res chain seq x y z
N MET A 1 -37.95 32.47 -70.89
CA MET A 1 -38.61 31.15 -70.82
C MET A 1 -37.87 30.34 -69.79
N LYS A 2 -38.60 30.09 -68.67
CA LYS A 2 -38.31 29.20 -67.48
C LYS A 2 -37.03 29.42 -66.67
N ILE A 3 -37.25 30.12 -65.64
CA ILE A 3 -36.53 30.34 -64.39
C ILE A 3 -36.65 29.07 -63.58
N TYR A 4 -35.55 28.59 -62.98
CA TYR A 4 -35.58 27.67 -61.90
C TYR A 4 -34.72 28.21 -60.75
N ASP A 5 -35.45 28.62 -59.74
CA ASP A 5 -34.90 28.94 -58.43
C ASP A 5 -34.36 27.67 -57.75
N TYR A 6 -33.12 27.70 -57.25
CA TYR A 6 -32.61 26.73 -56.31
C TYR A 6 -32.37 27.42 -54.95
N LEU A 7 -33.29 27.16 -54.08
CA LEU A 7 -33.19 27.42 -52.64
C LEU A 7 -32.04 26.61 -52.04
N LEU A 8 -30.99 27.31 -51.63
CA LEU A 8 -29.93 26.77 -50.81
C LEU A 8 -30.43 26.70 -49.35
N ALA A 9 -30.85 25.50 -48.94
CA ALA A 9 -31.13 25.19 -47.55
C ALA A 9 -29.80 25.04 -46.82
N GLY A 10 -29.43 26.03 -46.02
CA GLY A 10 -28.29 25.98 -45.13
C GLY A 10 -28.55 25.00 -43.98
N SER A 11 -27.88 23.87 -44.04
CA SER A 11 -27.87 22.90 -42.92
C SER A 11 -26.87 23.34 -41.87
N PHE A 12 -27.35 23.96 -40.82
CA PHE A 12 -26.56 24.29 -39.63
C PHE A 12 -26.31 22.99 -38.84
N MET A 13 -25.16 22.37 -39.07
CA MET A 13 -24.71 21.27 -38.21
C MET A 13 -24.29 21.81 -36.84
N LEU A 14 -25.19 21.64 -35.90
CA LEU A 14 -24.95 21.90 -34.49
C LEU A 14 -24.03 20.82 -33.94
N PHE A 15 -22.72 21.07 -33.83
CA PHE A 15 -21.77 20.21 -33.14
C PHE A 15 -22.04 20.31 -31.63
N LEU A 16 -22.80 19.37 -31.11
CA LEU A 16 -22.90 19.10 -29.69
C LEU A 16 -21.57 18.51 -29.22
N VAL A 17 -20.70 19.38 -28.69
CA VAL A 17 -19.52 18.96 -27.93
C VAL A 17 -20.03 18.37 -26.62
N LEU A 18 -20.22 17.06 -26.60
CA LEU A 18 -20.38 16.28 -25.36
C LEU A 18 -19.05 16.30 -24.62
N SER A 19 -18.88 17.30 -23.75
CA SER A 19 -17.83 17.31 -22.74
C SER A 19 -18.09 16.15 -21.81
N GLY A 20 -17.49 15.00 -22.13
CA GLY A 20 -17.44 13.84 -21.24
C GLY A 20 -16.68 14.23 -19.99
N TYR A 21 -17.40 14.60 -18.94
CA TYR A 21 -16.85 14.58 -17.57
C TYR A 21 -16.49 13.14 -17.27
N ALA A 22 -15.21 12.81 -17.45
CA ALA A 22 -14.64 11.61 -16.90
C ALA A 22 -14.75 11.76 -15.39
N ASN A 23 -15.84 11.26 -14.80
CA ASN A 23 -15.90 10.93 -13.39
C ASN A 23 -14.80 9.91 -13.14
N ALA A 24 -13.63 10.38 -12.71
CA ALA A 24 -12.65 9.58 -12.04
C ALA A 24 -13.30 9.15 -10.71
N ALA A 25 -14.18 8.16 -10.78
CA ALA A 25 -14.61 7.41 -9.62
C ALA A 25 -13.32 6.94 -8.96
N ALA A 26 -13.01 7.47 -7.79
CA ALA A 26 -11.94 7.01 -6.95
C ALA A 26 -12.26 5.54 -6.64
N GLN A 27 -11.77 4.66 -7.50
CA GLN A 27 -11.85 3.23 -7.27
C GLN A 27 -11.06 2.99 -6.00
N ASN A 28 -11.74 2.59 -4.94
CA ASN A 28 -11.15 2.00 -3.75
C ASN A 28 -10.48 0.68 -4.17
N LYS A 29 -9.34 0.80 -4.87
CA LYS A 29 -8.52 -0.35 -5.25
C LYS A 29 -7.88 -0.85 -3.98
N THR A 30 -8.34 -1.99 -3.51
CA THR A 30 -7.71 -2.77 -2.43
C THR A 30 -6.40 -3.39 -2.94
N GLY A 31 -5.44 -2.56 -3.35
CA GLY A 31 -4.18 -3.02 -3.90
C GLY A 31 -3.16 -1.87 -4.02
N PRO A 32 -1.92 -2.19 -4.38
CA PRO A 32 -0.87 -1.20 -4.51
C PRO A 32 -1.14 -0.22 -5.66
N SER A 33 -0.74 1.01 -5.48
CA SER A 33 -0.68 2.02 -6.55
C SER A 33 0.38 1.64 -7.60
N PRO A 34 0.37 2.27 -8.78
CA PRO A 34 1.43 2.04 -9.79
C PRO A 34 2.84 2.32 -9.27
N ALA A 35 3.02 3.34 -8.41
CA ALA A 35 4.32 3.64 -7.82
C ALA A 35 4.78 2.57 -6.83
N GLU A 36 3.88 2.09 -5.98
CA GLU A 36 4.12 1.01 -5.04
C GLU A 36 4.42 -0.30 -5.76
N GLN A 37 3.63 -0.66 -6.78
CA GLN A 37 3.86 -1.83 -7.60
C GLN A 37 5.25 -1.79 -8.27
N LYS A 38 5.67 -0.64 -8.77
CA LYS A 38 7.01 -0.45 -9.37
C LYS A 38 8.12 -0.69 -8.35
N LEU A 39 7.97 -0.22 -7.10
CA LEU A 39 8.95 -0.47 -6.04
C LEU A 39 9.03 -1.95 -5.67
N ILE A 40 7.88 -2.60 -5.46
CA ILE A 40 7.80 -4.03 -5.14
C ILE A 40 8.45 -4.85 -6.26
N SER A 41 8.05 -4.62 -7.52
CA SER A 41 8.58 -5.35 -8.67
C SER A 41 10.10 -5.20 -8.81
N ARG A 42 10.64 -4.01 -8.54
CA ARG A 42 12.09 -3.78 -8.58
C ARG A 42 12.83 -4.59 -7.51
N GLN A 43 12.28 -4.67 -6.31
CA GLN A 43 12.90 -5.44 -5.23
C GLN A 43 12.82 -6.94 -5.49
N ILE A 44 11.68 -7.44 -5.99
CA ILE A 44 11.54 -8.84 -6.40
C ILE A 44 12.55 -9.17 -7.52
N ALA A 45 12.70 -8.30 -8.51
CA ALA A 45 13.64 -8.50 -9.62
C ALA A 45 15.11 -8.55 -9.16
N SER A 46 15.44 -7.96 -8.00
CA SER A 46 16.79 -8.01 -7.43
C SER A 46 17.13 -9.33 -6.73
N ILE A 47 16.17 -10.23 -6.52
CA ILE A 47 16.38 -11.56 -5.95
C ILE A 47 17.15 -12.39 -6.99
N ARG A 48 18.33 -12.89 -6.58
CA ARG A 48 19.23 -13.61 -7.49
C ARG A 48 18.72 -14.99 -7.85
N ASP A 49 18.21 -15.73 -6.87
CA ASP A 49 17.67 -17.08 -7.09
C ASP A 49 16.33 -17.00 -7.85
N PRO A 50 16.22 -17.62 -9.03
CA PRO A 50 14.96 -17.64 -9.80
C PRO A 50 13.82 -18.36 -9.09
N GLN A 51 14.09 -19.41 -8.32
CA GLN A 51 13.05 -20.16 -7.59
C GLN A 51 12.50 -19.31 -6.45
N GLU A 52 13.38 -18.68 -5.66
CA GLU A 52 13.00 -17.75 -4.61
C GLU A 52 12.21 -16.57 -5.19
N ARG A 53 12.69 -15.96 -6.27
CA ARG A 53 12.01 -14.85 -6.93
C ARG A 53 10.59 -15.22 -7.37
N ASN A 54 10.40 -16.40 -7.95
CA ASN A 54 9.08 -16.88 -8.35
C ASN A 54 8.19 -17.14 -7.14
N ALA A 55 8.70 -17.77 -6.09
CA ALA A 55 7.97 -18.02 -4.86
C ALA A 55 7.53 -16.72 -4.17
N VAL A 56 8.39 -15.70 -4.17
CA VAL A 56 8.06 -14.37 -3.63
C VAL A 56 7.03 -13.66 -4.49
N ALA A 57 7.14 -13.73 -5.82
CA ALA A 57 6.20 -13.06 -6.74
C ALA A 57 4.76 -13.60 -6.62
N THR A 58 4.58 -14.81 -6.12
CA THR A 58 3.26 -15.44 -5.90
C THR A 58 2.65 -15.15 -4.53
N GLN A 59 3.35 -14.40 -3.65
CA GLN A 59 2.81 -14.03 -2.33
C GLN A 59 1.63 -13.07 -2.45
N GLY A 60 0.77 -13.10 -1.43
CA GLY A 60 -0.39 -12.22 -1.37
C GLY A 60 -0.02 -10.74 -1.32
N THR A 61 -0.89 -9.90 -1.86
CA THR A 61 -0.68 -8.44 -1.96
C THR A 61 -0.34 -7.79 -0.63
N ALA A 62 -1.04 -8.16 0.45
CA ALA A 62 -0.78 -7.61 1.78
C ALA A 62 0.64 -7.95 2.26
N TRP A 63 1.09 -9.17 2.03
CA TRP A 63 2.44 -9.60 2.38
C TRP A 63 3.50 -8.83 1.58
N LEU A 64 3.31 -8.71 0.27
CA LEU A 64 4.25 -7.98 -0.61
C LEU A 64 4.38 -6.51 -0.20
N MET A 65 3.26 -5.82 0.01
CA MET A 65 3.28 -4.42 0.43
C MET A 65 3.91 -4.26 1.83
N THR A 66 3.56 -5.12 2.79
CA THR A 66 4.14 -5.09 4.14
C THR A 66 5.64 -5.30 4.10
N THR A 67 6.10 -6.34 3.40
CA THR A 67 7.50 -6.74 3.35
C THR A 67 8.36 -5.69 2.65
N TYR A 68 7.92 -5.23 1.48
CA TYR A 68 8.75 -4.39 0.63
C TYR A 68 8.58 -2.89 0.84
N LEU A 69 7.46 -2.45 1.41
CA LEU A 69 7.22 -1.03 1.62
C LEU A 69 7.32 -0.63 3.10
N CYS A 70 6.73 -1.42 4.01
CA CYS A 70 6.55 -1.02 5.40
C CYS A 70 7.65 -1.51 6.36
N GLN A 71 8.35 -2.61 6.07
CA GLN A 71 9.23 -3.28 7.03
C GLN A 71 10.37 -2.39 7.56
N SER A 72 10.96 -1.54 6.72
CA SER A 72 12.03 -0.63 7.15
C SER A 72 11.56 0.43 8.14
N ALA A 73 10.33 0.96 7.92
CA ALA A 73 9.73 1.92 8.84
C ALA A 73 9.33 1.25 10.15
N ALA A 74 8.75 0.06 10.07
CA ALA A 74 8.42 -0.76 11.23
C ALA A 74 9.64 -1.02 12.11
N ARG A 75 10.76 -1.42 11.52
CA ARG A 75 12.02 -1.67 12.25
C ARG A 75 12.45 -0.45 13.07
N ARG A 76 12.46 0.72 12.47
CA ARG A 76 12.85 1.97 13.17
C ARG A 76 11.94 2.25 14.36
N GLU A 77 10.64 2.13 14.15
CA GLU A 77 9.65 2.40 15.19
C GLU A 77 9.71 1.37 16.32
N LEU A 78 9.80 0.08 16.00
CA LEU A 78 9.87 -0.98 17.00
C LEU A 78 11.16 -0.92 17.82
N VAL A 79 12.30 -0.56 17.22
CA VAL A 79 13.56 -0.35 17.95
C VAL A 79 13.41 0.80 18.95
N ARG A 80 12.72 1.88 18.58
CA ARG A 80 12.40 2.99 19.48
C ARG A 80 11.54 2.55 20.66
N LEU A 81 10.66 1.57 20.46
CA LEU A 81 9.83 0.96 21.50
C LEU A 81 10.55 -0.14 22.33
N GLY A 82 11.84 -0.35 22.11
CA GLY A 82 12.65 -1.29 22.86
C GLY A 82 12.76 -2.69 22.27
N SER A 83 12.38 -2.87 21.01
CA SER A 83 12.59 -4.13 20.29
C SER A 83 14.09 -4.39 20.07
N SER A 84 14.48 -5.65 20.07
CA SER A 84 15.73 -6.09 19.46
C SER A 84 15.62 -5.91 17.94
N SER A 85 16.62 -5.26 17.32
CA SER A 85 16.55 -4.68 15.96
C SER A 85 16.06 -5.61 14.84
N ASN A 86 16.26 -6.93 15.01
CA ASN A 86 15.91 -7.93 13.98
C ASN A 86 14.90 -8.98 14.47
N ARG A 87 14.34 -8.81 15.67
CA ARG A 87 13.43 -9.79 16.25
C ARG A 87 12.02 -9.25 16.36
N PHE A 88 11.40 -9.10 15.21
CA PHE A 88 9.99 -8.74 15.10
C PHE A 88 9.35 -9.40 13.88
N PHE A 89 8.06 -9.57 13.95
CA PHE A 89 7.20 -10.04 12.86
C PHE A 89 6.05 -9.07 12.70
N LEU A 90 5.73 -8.69 11.46
CA LEU A 90 4.59 -7.84 11.12
C LEU A 90 3.33 -8.65 10.82
N GLN A 91 3.36 -9.94 11.11
CA GLN A 91 2.23 -10.85 11.01
C GLN A 91 2.20 -11.75 12.25
N ASP A 92 1.05 -12.25 12.59
CA ASP A 92 0.85 -13.31 13.58
C ASP A 92 0.44 -14.62 12.86
N ASP A 93 0.18 -15.67 13.62
CA ASP A 93 -0.23 -16.99 13.14
C ASP A 93 -1.70 -17.06 12.68
N LYS A 94 -2.44 -15.95 12.79
CA LYS A 94 -3.86 -15.93 12.45
C LYS A 94 -4.09 -15.52 10.99
N PRO A 95 -5.11 -16.08 10.35
CA PRO A 95 -5.54 -15.60 9.05
C PRO A 95 -5.78 -14.08 9.05
N GLU A 96 -5.53 -13.43 7.93
CA GLU A 96 -5.72 -11.98 7.76
C GLU A 96 -4.98 -11.11 8.79
N SER A 97 -3.83 -11.58 9.30
CA SER A 97 -2.97 -10.79 10.18
C SER A 97 -2.46 -9.51 9.52
N GLN A 98 -2.55 -9.41 8.19
CA GLN A 98 -2.22 -8.24 7.39
C GLN A 98 -3.36 -7.96 6.39
N ARG A 99 -3.78 -6.71 6.30
CA ARG A 99 -4.86 -6.28 5.40
C ARG A 99 -4.49 -4.99 4.69
N VAL A 100 -4.66 -4.97 3.38
CA VAL A 100 -4.62 -3.74 2.58
C VAL A 100 -5.99 -3.10 2.68
N ILE A 101 -6.05 -1.92 3.29
CA ILE A 101 -7.28 -1.13 3.36
C ILE A 101 -7.49 -0.35 2.06
N ASN A 102 -6.42 0.26 1.59
CA ASN A 102 -6.31 0.92 0.28
C ASN A 102 -4.82 1.12 -0.07
N ALA A 103 -4.52 1.74 -1.21
CA ALA A 103 -3.14 2.02 -1.63
C ALA A 103 -2.35 2.90 -0.64
N SER A 104 -3.00 3.61 0.27
CA SER A 104 -2.34 4.49 1.25
C SER A 104 -2.26 3.91 2.65
N LEU A 105 -2.90 2.77 2.91
CA LEU A 105 -3.03 2.23 4.27
C LEU A 105 -3.04 0.71 4.28
N ILE A 106 -2.09 0.16 5.03
CA ILE A 106 -2.04 -1.25 5.40
C ILE A 106 -2.14 -1.33 6.91
N HIS A 107 -2.94 -2.26 7.39
CA HIS A 107 -3.12 -2.56 8.81
C HIS A 107 -2.70 -3.99 9.11
N GLY A 108 -2.15 -4.22 10.30
CA GLY A 108 -1.80 -5.57 10.70
C GLY A 108 -1.60 -5.78 12.18
N ARG A 109 -1.26 -7.02 12.50
CA ARG A 109 -0.89 -7.46 13.85
C ARG A 109 0.48 -8.10 13.77
N GLY A 110 1.23 -7.98 14.85
CA GLY A 110 2.57 -8.53 14.93
C GLY A 110 3.05 -8.71 16.34
N GLN A 111 4.31 -9.11 16.46
CA GLN A 111 4.98 -9.25 17.73
C GLN A 111 6.45 -8.84 17.59
N TYR A 112 7.02 -8.32 18.67
CA TYR A 112 8.45 -8.05 18.77
C TYR A 112 9.03 -8.54 20.08
N GLN A 113 10.31 -8.90 20.05
CA GLN A 113 11.06 -9.30 21.23
C GLN A 113 11.70 -8.08 21.88
N LYS A 114 11.48 -7.89 23.19
CA LYS A 114 12.19 -6.87 23.97
C LYS A 114 13.67 -7.22 24.11
N LYS A 115 14.53 -6.19 24.18
CA LYS A 115 15.98 -6.35 24.42
C LYS A 115 16.33 -6.89 25.81
N LYS A 116 15.38 -6.85 26.76
CA LYS A 116 15.62 -7.21 28.17
C LYS A 116 15.55 -8.71 28.41
N ASN A 117 16.29 -9.18 29.41
CA ASN A 117 16.12 -10.50 30.01
C ASN A 117 15.06 -10.44 31.12
N PRO A 118 14.18 -11.46 31.28
CA PRO A 118 14.02 -12.62 30.39
C PRO A 118 13.45 -12.22 28.99
N ILE A 119 13.52 -13.19 28.08
CA ILE A 119 12.95 -13.01 26.74
C ILE A 119 11.44 -12.77 26.85
N GLU A 120 10.99 -11.62 26.38
CA GLU A 120 9.57 -11.23 26.40
C GLU A 120 9.13 -10.83 24.99
N TRP A 121 8.05 -11.45 24.52
CA TRP A 121 7.39 -11.07 23.28
C TRP A 121 6.19 -10.17 23.55
N VAL A 122 6.13 -9.06 22.86
CA VAL A 122 5.04 -8.07 22.94
C VAL A 122 4.24 -8.13 21.67
N THR A 123 2.95 -8.39 21.79
CA THR A 123 2.00 -8.30 20.66
C THR A 123 1.58 -6.85 20.43
N PHE A 124 1.41 -6.48 19.18
CA PHE A 124 0.98 -5.13 18.79
C PHE A 124 0.09 -5.16 17.55
N THR A 125 -0.67 -4.11 17.37
CA THR A 125 -1.29 -3.76 16.09
C THR A 125 -0.51 -2.62 15.47
N TRP A 126 -0.55 -2.51 14.14
CA TRP A 126 0.18 -1.50 13.42
C TRP A 126 -0.59 -0.99 12.21
N GLU A 127 -0.27 0.22 11.81
CA GLU A 127 -0.77 0.87 10.60
C GLU A 127 0.42 1.45 9.83
N CYS A 128 0.50 1.13 8.54
CA CYS A 128 1.51 1.67 7.64
C CYS A 128 0.83 2.61 6.65
N HIS A 129 1.11 3.90 6.79
CA HIS A 129 0.60 4.95 5.92
C HIS A 129 1.59 5.22 4.80
N LEU A 130 1.14 5.02 3.57
CA LEU A 130 1.92 5.18 2.34
C LEU A 130 1.52 6.45 1.58
N ASP A 131 2.44 6.93 0.78
CA ASP A 131 2.16 7.89 -0.28
C ASP A 131 1.94 7.11 -1.59
N PRO A 132 0.72 7.04 -2.12
CA PRO A 132 0.43 6.25 -3.31
C PRO A 132 1.10 6.79 -4.58
N ASN A 133 1.56 8.05 -4.58
CA ASN A 133 2.26 8.64 -5.71
C ASN A 133 3.73 8.25 -5.76
N THR A 134 4.33 7.94 -4.61
CA THR A 134 5.76 7.65 -4.49
C THR A 134 6.05 6.25 -3.96
N GLY A 135 5.07 5.58 -3.35
CA GLY A 135 5.23 4.30 -2.64
C GLY A 135 6.04 4.40 -1.34
N LYS A 136 6.36 5.61 -0.87
CA LYS A 136 7.13 5.82 0.36
C LYS A 136 6.23 5.80 1.58
N VAL A 137 6.77 5.28 2.70
CA VAL A 137 6.09 5.35 3.99
C VAL A 137 6.09 6.79 4.49
N ARG A 138 4.92 7.33 4.78
CA ARG A 138 4.71 8.62 5.46
C ARG A 138 4.79 8.46 6.97
N LYS A 139 4.17 7.39 7.50
CA LYS A 139 4.07 7.13 8.93
C LYS A 139 3.90 5.63 9.19
N PHE A 140 4.43 5.16 10.30
CA PHE A 140 4.20 3.80 10.81
C PHE A 140 3.76 3.92 12.27
N ASP A 141 2.52 3.56 12.56
CA ASP A 141 1.94 3.62 13.89
C ASP A 141 1.93 2.23 14.52
N VAL A 142 2.28 2.17 15.80
CA VAL A 142 2.27 0.94 16.61
C VAL A 142 1.41 1.16 17.85
N LYS A 143 0.50 0.22 18.12
CA LYS A 143 -0.32 0.18 19.34
C LYS A 143 -0.07 -1.15 20.05
N THR A 144 0.53 -1.11 21.23
CA THR A 144 0.72 -2.29 22.10
C THR A 144 -0.49 -2.46 23.01
N LYS A 145 -0.86 -3.71 23.31
CA LYS A 145 -1.96 -4.00 24.26
C LYS A 145 -1.65 -3.53 25.69
N ASN A 146 -0.38 -3.51 26.06
CA ASN A 146 0.10 -2.93 27.30
C ASN A 146 0.94 -1.70 26.94
N PRO A 147 0.49 -0.45 27.23
CA PRO A 147 1.35 0.70 27.05
C PRO A 147 2.60 0.47 27.88
N VAL A 148 3.77 0.51 27.20
CA VAL A 148 5.05 0.53 27.91
C VAL A 148 4.96 1.72 28.87
N ARG A 149 4.90 1.44 30.20
CA ARG A 149 5.03 2.53 31.17
C ARG A 149 6.43 3.09 30.99
N THR A 150 6.55 4.20 30.33
CA THR A 150 7.73 5.05 30.40
C THR A 150 7.76 5.59 31.82
N PHE A 151 8.57 4.98 32.67
CA PHE A 151 8.92 5.60 33.94
C PHE A 151 9.78 6.83 33.62
N PRO A 152 9.48 7.95 34.25
CA PRO A 152 10.26 9.18 34.12
C PRO A 152 11.71 8.99 34.56
#